data_b6994b6967c751fc3beb3c1edf27d509
#
_entry.id   b6994b6967c751fc3beb3c1edf27d509
#
_cell.length_a   1.000
_cell.length_b   1.000
_cell.length_c   1.000
_cell.angle_alpha   90.00
_cell.angle_beta   90.00
_cell.angle_gamma   90.00
#
_symmetry.space_group_name_H-M   'P 1'
#
loop_
_entity.id
_entity.type
_entity.pdbx_description
1 polymer ?
#
loop_
_entity_poly.entity_id
_entity_poly.type
_entity_poly.pdbx_seq_one_letter_code
_entity_poly.pdbx_strand_id
1 'polypeptide(L)'
;MKDQTISNKILNWYDINKRSLPWRKKTSSKKKQYYTLVSEFMLQQTQVITVIPYFNRFIKNIPNLEALASFENRKLFKLWEGLGYYSRARNLKKTAQVIIKDFNKKLPNDFLDLKSLPGIGDYTASAISAIAFNMPIIPLDGNIERVLKRYLYLKKESQIQKENLIKSKKVLGTSGRSGDYAQALMELGALICKPNNPICEKCPISKNCKSFTKKDFTLTKIKKNNKDKYFLLKVYKKNNKYLLVKNRNFNFLKNFNIFPMKELTKPKNFSQNLSVKMSNMNMNIKVENHKMNKPIPFSYWINPEKLSDYTLPTFTKKIVTYLEKNK
;
A
#
# COMPACT_ATOMS: atom_id res chain seq x y z
N MET A 1 -27.89 23.60 -24.26
CA MET A 1 -27.03 22.39 -24.05
C MET A 1 -27.29 21.87 -22.64
N LYS A 2 -27.79 20.61 -22.52
CA LYS A 2 -27.95 19.99 -21.18
C LYS A 2 -26.58 20.00 -20.48
N ASP A 3 -26.50 20.58 -19.28
CA ASP A 3 -25.27 20.56 -18.48
C ASP A 3 -24.84 19.11 -18.23
N GLN A 4 -23.68 18.73 -18.79
CA GLN A 4 -23.15 17.38 -18.59
C GLN A 4 -22.85 17.20 -17.10
N THR A 5 -23.28 16.09 -16.52
CA THR A 5 -22.98 15.75 -15.14
C THR A 5 -21.48 15.67 -14.91
N ILE A 6 -21.04 15.87 -13.66
CA ILE A 6 -19.61 15.75 -13.27
C ILE A 6 -19.05 14.39 -13.69
N SER A 7 -19.83 13.32 -13.48
CA SER A 7 -19.42 11.97 -13.84
C SER A 7 -19.20 11.80 -15.35
N ASN A 8 -20.06 12.38 -16.20
CA ASN A 8 -19.89 12.31 -17.65
C ASN A 8 -18.64 13.08 -18.12
N LYS A 9 -18.39 14.29 -17.58
CA LYS A 9 -17.19 15.07 -17.91
C LYS A 9 -15.91 14.30 -17.55
N ILE A 10 -15.86 13.66 -16.39
CA ILE A 10 -14.71 12.90 -15.94
C ILE A 10 -14.54 11.61 -16.74
N LEU A 11 -15.63 10.90 -17.09
CA LEU A 11 -15.57 9.67 -17.88
C LEU A 11 -15.14 9.95 -19.33
N ASN A 12 -15.65 11.00 -19.97
CA ASN A 12 -15.21 11.39 -21.32
C ASN A 12 -13.70 11.69 -21.35
N TRP A 13 -13.20 12.40 -20.34
CA TRP A 13 -11.77 12.62 -20.18
C TRP A 13 -11.00 11.31 -19.96
N TYR A 14 -11.50 10.44 -19.10
CA TYR A 14 -10.88 9.15 -18.76
C TYR A 14 -10.74 8.23 -19.97
N ASP A 15 -11.75 8.14 -20.80
CA ASP A 15 -11.75 7.26 -21.97
C ASP A 15 -10.59 7.58 -22.93
N ILE A 16 -10.19 8.86 -23.00
CA ILE A 16 -9.09 9.34 -23.83
C ILE A 16 -7.73 9.26 -23.14
N ASN A 17 -7.68 9.57 -21.83
CA ASN A 17 -6.42 9.85 -21.12
C ASN A 17 -5.97 8.76 -20.13
N LYS A 18 -6.75 7.70 -19.94
CA LYS A 18 -6.43 6.64 -18.98
C LYS A 18 -5.13 5.91 -19.29
N ARG A 19 -4.33 5.65 -18.26
CA ARG A 19 -3.13 4.84 -18.40
C ARG A 19 -3.49 3.39 -18.73
N SER A 20 -2.72 2.76 -19.63
CA SER A 20 -2.77 1.32 -19.86
C SER A 20 -2.10 0.59 -18.69
N LEU A 21 -2.89 -0.10 -17.87
CA LEU A 21 -2.38 -0.85 -16.71
C LEU A 21 -2.72 -2.33 -16.87
N PRO A 22 -1.82 -3.26 -16.47
CA PRO A 22 -1.99 -4.69 -16.72
C PRO A 22 -3.26 -5.27 -16.07
N TRP A 23 -3.68 -4.75 -14.92
CA TRP A 23 -4.90 -5.18 -14.23
C TRP A 23 -6.21 -4.59 -14.80
N ARG A 24 -6.11 -3.69 -15.79
CA ARG A 24 -7.25 -3.08 -16.50
C ARG A 24 -7.51 -3.71 -17.87
N LYS A 25 -6.69 -4.67 -18.29
CA LYS A 25 -6.87 -5.35 -19.58
C LYS A 25 -8.24 -6.01 -19.63
N LYS A 26 -8.90 -5.94 -20.82
CA LYS A 26 -10.16 -6.64 -21.06
C LYS A 26 -9.98 -8.13 -20.83
N THR A 27 -10.83 -8.73 -20.00
CA THR A 27 -10.74 -10.13 -19.63
C THR A 27 -12.08 -10.63 -19.09
N SER A 28 -12.19 -11.94 -18.77
CA SER A 28 -13.41 -12.49 -18.17
C SER A 28 -13.69 -11.87 -16.79
N SER A 29 -14.95 -11.87 -16.37
CA SER A 29 -15.39 -11.34 -15.08
C SER A 29 -14.59 -11.95 -13.90
N LYS A 30 -14.41 -13.27 -13.88
CA LYS A 30 -13.63 -13.98 -12.85
C LYS A 30 -12.17 -13.48 -12.80
N LYS A 31 -11.51 -13.32 -13.94
CA LYS A 31 -10.15 -12.76 -14.00
C LYS A 31 -10.12 -11.30 -13.58
N LYS A 32 -11.09 -10.47 -14.00
CA LYS A 32 -11.20 -9.07 -13.59
C LYS A 32 -11.29 -8.94 -12.07
N GLN A 33 -12.13 -9.75 -11.42
CA GLN A 33 -12.26 -9.78 -9.96
C GLN A 33 -10.95 -10.13 -9.27
N TYR A 34 -10.27 -11.17 -9.74
CA TYR A 34 -8.97 -11.58 -9.20
C TYR A 34 -7.89 -10.53 -9.42
N TYR A 35 -7.81 -9.94 -10.60
CA TYR A 35 -6.84 -8.89 -10.92
C TYR A 35 -7.07 -7.63 -10.09
N THR A 36 -8.32 -7.27 -9.88
CA THR A 36 -8.68 -6.15 -8.98
C THR A 36 -8.22 -6.44 -7.56
N LEU A 37 -8.53 -7.62 -7.02
CA LEU A 37 -8.11 -8.03 -5.68
C LEU A 37 -6.58 -7.93 -5.53
N VAL A 38 -5.83 -8.55 -6.43
CA VAL A 38 -4.35 -8.58 -6.37
C VAL A 38 -3.78 -7.16 -6.50
N SER A 39 -4.25 -6.38 -7.48
CA SER A 39 -3.73 -5.02 -7.69
C SER A 39 -4.03 -4.10 -6.52
N GLU A 40 -5.22 -4.16 -5.92
CA GLU A 40 -5.57 -3.33 -4.77
C GLU A 40 -4.68 -3.65 -3.55
N PHE A 41 -4.36 -4.93 -3.29
CA PHE A 41 -3.41 -5.28 -2.24
C PHE A 41 -1.98 -4.80 -2.55
N MET A 42 -1.55 -4.85 -3.81
CA MET A 42 -0.22 -4.37 -4.20
C MET A 42 -0.11 -2.84 -4.16
N LEU A 43 -1.18 -2.13 -4.52
CA LEU A 43 -1.23 -0.67 -4.56
C LEU A 43 -1.33 -0.02 -3.17
N GLN A 44 -1.69 -0.77 -2.11
CA GLN A 44 -1.68 -0.23 -0.76
C GLN A 44 -0.30 0.37 -0.44
N GLN A 45 -0.22 1.71 -0.31
CA GLN A 45 1.02 2.47 0.00
C GLN A 45 2.19 2.23 -0.98
N THR A 46 1.90 1.82 -2.22
CA THR A 46 2.92 1.60 -3.25
C THR A 46 2.50 2.30 -4.55
N GLN A 47 3.46 2.93 -5.21
CA GLN A 47 3.21 3.64 -6.47
C GLN A 47 2.91 2.67 -7.62
N VAL A 48 2.03 3.09 -8.54
CA VAL A 48 1.61 2.30 -9.71
C VAL A 48 2.78 1.76 -10.52
N ILE A 49 3.76 2.63 -10.82
CA ILE A 49 4.93 2.26 -11.64
C ILE A 49 5.74 1.11 -10.99
N THR A 50 5.84 1.12 -9.68
CA THR A 50 6.50 0.04 -8.93
C THR A 50 5.70 -1.26 -8.99
N VAL A 51 4.36 -1.19 -8.94
CA VAL A 51 3.49 -2.37 -8.89
C VAL A 51 3.45 -3.14 -10.22
N ILE A 52 3.54 -2.44 -11.36
CA ILE A 52 3.40 -3.05 -12.69
C ILE A 52 4.26 -4.32 -12.89
N PRO A 53 5.58 -4.30 -12.69
CA PRO A 53 6.41 -5.50 -12.89
C PRO A 53 6.11 -6.61 -11.88
N TYR A 54 5.73 -6.26 -10.66
CA TYR A 54 5.35 -7.24 -9.63
C TYR A 54 4.03 -7.91 -9.96
N PHE A 55 3.03 -7.15 -10.39
CA PHE A 55 1.75 -7.70 -10.80
C PHE A 55 1.90 -8.69 -11.95
N ASN A 56 2.63 -8.32 -13.01
CA ASN A 56 2.84 -9.20 -14.15
C ASN A 56 3.53 -10.52 -13.75
N ARG A 57 4.59 -10.44 -12.95
CA ARG A 57 5.28 -11.62 -12.43
C ARG A 57 4.38 -12.45 -11.52
N PHE A 58 3.60 -11.81 -10.67
CA PHE A 58 2.69 -12.46 -9.73
C PHE A 58 1.61 -13.27 -10.48
N ILE A 59 0.90 -12.63 -11.41
CA ILE A 59 -0.18 -13.28 -12.17
C ILE A 59 0.34 -14.43 -13.06
N LYS A 60 1.57 -14.31 -13.59
CA LYS A 60 2.21 -15.41 -14.33
C LYS A 60 2.41 -16.65 -13.46
N ASN A 61 2.77 -16.48 -12.19
CA ASN A 61 3.05 -17.60 -11.27
C ASN A 61 1.81 -18.05 -10.48
N ILE A 62 0.85 -17.16 -10.26
CA ILE A 62 -0.33 -17.38 -9.42
C ILE A 62 -1.55 -16.83 -10.20
N PRO A 63 -2.14 -17.61 -11.10
CA PRO A 63 -3.11 -17.10 -12.07
C PRO A 63 -4.54 -16.92 -11.54
N ASN A 64 -4.88 -17.46 -10.37
CA ASN A 64 -6.23 -17.45 -9.81
C ASN A 64 -6.25 -17.59 -8.28
N LEU A 65 -7.44 -17.51 -7.68
CA LEU A 65 -7.64 -17.62 -6.22
C LEU A 65 -7.24 -18.98 -5.68
N GLU A 66 -7.53 -20.06 -6.39
CA GLU A 66 -7.24 -21.42 -6.00
C GLU A 66 -5.72 -21.63 -5.87
N ALA A 67 -4.99 -21.21 -6.90
CA ALA A 67 -3.52 -21.26 -6.90
C ALA A 67 -2.94 -20.38 -5.75
N LEU A 68 -3.54 -19.21 -5.49
CA LEU A 68 -3.08 -18.32 -4.42
C LEU A 68 -3.31 -18.92 -3.02
N ALA A 69 -4.45 -19.54 -2.80
CA ALA A 69 -4.81 -20.14 -1.50
C ALA A 69 -3.85 -21.26 -1.11
N SER A 70 -3.43 -22.10 -2.08
CA SER A 70 -2.51 -23.24 -1.89
C SER A 70 -1.04 -22.87 -2.02
N PHE A 71 -0.70 -21.67 -2.54
CA PHE A 71 0.67 -21.31 -2.86
C PHE A 71 1.60 -21.32 -1.65
N GLU A 72 2.82 -21.81 -1.80
CA GLU A 72 3.81 -21.89 -0.71
C GLU A 72 4.21 -20.49 -0.19
N ASN A 73 4.19 -20.29 1.12
CA ASN A 73 4.47 -18.99 1.74
C ASN A 73 5.88 -18.45 1.39
N ARG A 74 6.90 -19.31 1.35
CA ARG A 74 8.27 -18.91 1.02
C ARG A 74 8.35 -18.34 -0.40
N LYS A 75 7.74 -19.04 -1.37
CA LYS A 75 7.68 -18.60 -2.76
C LYS A 75 6.84 -17.34 -2.94
N LEU A 76 5.71 -17.23 -2.22
CA LEU A 76 4.87 -16.03 -2.21
C LEU A 76 5.67 -14.79 -1.75
N PHE A 77 6.40 -14.90 -0.65
CA PHE A 77 7.21 -13.79 -0.15
C PHE A 77 8.38 -13.46 -1.07
N LYS A 78 8.94 -14.43 -1.78
CA LYS A 78 9.96 -14.18 -2.80
C LYS A 78 9.40 -13.39 -3.98
N LEU A 79 8.18 -13.71 -4.46
CA LEU A 79 7.50 -12.94 -5.50
C LEU A 79 7.16 -11.50 -5.06
N TRP A 80 6.97 -11.29 -3.75
CA TRP A 80 6.63 -9.98 -3.16
C TRP A 80 7.86 -9.17 -2.74
N GLU A 81 9.04 -9.77 -2.79
CA GLU A 81 10.28 -9.17 -2.30
C GLU A 81 10.60 -7.86 -3.02
N GLY A 82 10.75 -6.75 -2.27
CA GLY A 82 10.97 -5.39 -2.78
C GLY A 82 9.73 -4.49 -2.72
N LEU A 83 8.49 -5.04 -2.75
CA LEU A 83 7.27 -4.22 -2.57
C LEU A 83 7.09 -3.69 -1.14
N GLY A 84 7.72 -4.32 -0.16
CA GLY A 84 7.55 -3.98 1.25
C GLY A 84 6.19 -4.39 1.83
N TYR A 85 5.97 -4.10 3.12
CA TYR A 85 4.71 -4.40 3.81
C TYR A 85 4.20 -5.83 3.56
N TYR A 86 5.01 -6.83 3.87
CA TYR A 86 4.73 -8.25 3.61
C TYR A 86 3.46 -8.79 4.27
N SER A 87 2.90 -8.05 5.24
CA SER A 87 1.57 -8.34 5.78
C SER A 87 0.49 -8.33 4.70
N ARG A 88 0.66 -7.51 3.64
CA ARG A 88 -0.25 -7.48 2.50
C ARG A 88 -0.26 -8.81 1.75
N ALA A 89 0.92 -9.35 1.42
CA ALA A 89 1.02 -10.66 0.76
C ALA A 89 0.42 -11.78 1.61
N ARG A 90 0.68 -11.75 2.93
CA ARG A 90 0.10 -12.71 3.87
C ARG A 90 -1.42 -12.60 3.93
N ASN A 91 -1.92 -11.38 4.04
CA ASN A 91 -3.36 -11.12 4.08
C ASN A 91 -4.03 -11.48 2.76
N LEU A 92 -3.43 -11.14 1.61
CA LEU A 92 -3.94 -11.52 0.29
C LEU A 92 -4.09 -13.04 0.16
N LYS A 93 -3.10 -13.82 0.62
CA LYS A 93 -3.23 -15.28 0.65
C LYS A 93 -4.31 -15.76 1.61
N LYS A 94 -4.37 -15.19 2.83
CA LYS A 94 -5.43 -15.53 3.79
C LYS A 94 -6.81 -15.19 3.23
N THR A 95 -6.96 -14.05 2.57
CA THR A 95 -8.19 -13.67 1.88
C THR A 95 -8.59 -14.73 0.84
N ALA A 96 -7.65 -15.19 0.01
CA ALA A 96 -7.94 -16.27 -0.93
C ALA A 96 -8.37 -17.57 -0.23
N GLN A 97 -7.74 -17.93 0.87
CA GLN A 97 -8.11 -19.12 1.67
C GLN A 97 -9.52 -19.01 2.23
N VAL A 98 -9.89 -17.84 2.80
CA VAL A 98 -11.25 -17.59 3.30
C VAL A 98 -12.28 -17.66 2.16
N ILE A 99 -11.98 -17.03 1.00
CA ILE A 99 -12.87 -17.06 -0.16
C ILE A 99 -13.10 -18.50 -0.65
N ILE A 100 -12.06 -19.32 -0.69
CA ILE A 100 -12.18 -20.72 -1.10
C ILE A 100 -13.03 -21.53 -0.13
N LYS A 101 -12.83 -21.29 1.18
CA LYS A 101 -13.49 -22.05 2.25
C LYS A 101 -14.95 -21.61 2.48
N ASP A 102 -15.17 -20.28 2.61
CA ASP A 102 -16.38 -19.72 3.19
C ASP A 102 -17.30 -19.05 2.14
N PHE A 103 -16.80 -18.80 0.90
CA PHE A 103 -17.53 -18.09 -0.17
C PHE A 103 -17.60 -18.89 -1.50
N ASN A 104 -17.63 -20.21 -1.43
CA ASN A 104 -17.79 -21.08 -2.61
C ASN A 104 -16.83 -20.73 -3.76
N LYS A 105 -15.57 -20.39 -3.47
CA LYS A 105 -14.54 -20.00 -4.44
C LYS A 105 -14.89 -18.74 -5.27
N LYS A 106 -15.84 -17.92 -4.84
CA LYS A 106 -16.26 -16.68 -5.49
C LYS A 106 -15.94 -15.49 -4.60
N LEU A 107 -15.31 -14.46 -5.17
CA LEU A 107 -15.13 -13.19 -4.46
C LEU A 107 -16.50 -12.63 -4.08
N PRO A 108 -16.79 -12.35 -2.81
CA PRO A 108 -18.07 -11.78 -2.41
C PRO A 108 -18.26 -10.39 -3.05
N ASN A 109 -19.50 -10.05 -3.35
CA ASN A 109 -19.87 -8.74 -3.91
C ASN A 109 -20.50 -7.82 -2.86
N ASP A 110 -20.89 -8.34 -1.72
CA ASP A 110 -21.35 -7.52 -0.59
C ASP A 110 -20.20 -6.74 0.05
N PHE A 111 -20.47 -5.51 0.46
CA PHE A 111 -19.44 -4.63 1.04
C PHE A 111 -18.97 -5.11 2.42
N LEU A 112 -19.88 -5.61 3.26
CA LEU A 112 -19.54 -6.07 4.60
C LEU A 112 -18.77 -7.39 4.54
N ASP A 113 -19.15 -8.29 3.66
CA ASP A 113 -18.41 -9.52 3.38
C ASP A 113 -17.00 -9.22 2.89
N LEU A 114 -16.84 -8.30 1.91
CA LEU A 114 -15.53 -7.87 1.46
C LEU A 114 -14.70 -7.29 2.61
N LYS A 115 -15.31 -6.47 3.46
CA LYS A 115 -14.65 -5.83 4.59
C LYS A 115 -14.24 -6.81 5.69
N SER A 116 -14.93 -7.95 5.83
CA SER A 116 -14.61 -9.01 6.78
C SER A 116 -13.32 -9.77 6.41
N LEU A 117 -12.91 -9.72 5.14
CA LEU A 117 -11.74 -10.44 4.63
C LEU A 117 -10.42 -9.86 5.16
N PRO A 118 -9.41 -10.72 5.44
CA PRO A 118 -8.13 -10.27 6.00
C PRO A 118 -7.41 -9.20 5.16
N GLY A 119 -7.16 -8.03 5.74
CA GLY A 119 -6.43 -6.93 5.10
C GLY A 119 -7.26 -6.07 4.14
N ILE A 120 -8.56 -6.26 4.10
CA ILE A 120 -9.52 -5.43 3.37
C ILE A 120 -10.19 -4.45 4.35
N GLY A 121 -9.86 -3.18 4.22
CA GLY A 121 -10.53 -2.08 4.93
C GLY A 121 -11.56 -1.38 4.06
N ASP A 122 -12.21 -0.34 4.60
CA ASP A 122 -13.27 0.43 3.92
C ASP A 122 -12.89 0.86 2.50
N TYR A 123 -11.67 1.36 2.32
CA TYR A 123 -11.19 1.78 0.99
C TYR A 123 -11.10 0.59 0.03
N THR A 124 -10.41 -0.48 0.42
CA THR A 124 -10.19 -1.66 -0.45
C THR A 124 -11.52 -2.34 -0.77
N ALA A 125 -12.42 -2.47 0.20
CA ALA A 125 -13.78 -2.98 -0.04
C ALA A 125 -14.53 -2.11 -1.05
N SER A 126 -14.54 -0.78 -0.88
CA SER A 126 -15.17 0.15 -1.82
C SER A 126 -14.55 0.07 -3.23
N ALA A 127 -13.23 -0.04 -3.34
CA ALA A 127 -12.54 -0.15 -4.62
C ALA A 127 -12.89 -1.45 -5.34
N ILE A 128 -12.88 -2.58 -4.63
CA ILE A 128 -13.28 -3.88 -5.20
C ILE A 128 -14.76 -3.87 -5.60
N SER A 129 -15.66 -3.36 -4.76
CA SER A 129 -17.10 -3.25 -5.07
C SER A 129 -17.33 -2.43 -6.35
N ALA A 130 -16.67 -1.29 -6.49
CA ALA A 130 -16.81 -0.45 -7.68
C ALA A 130 -16.18 -1.10 -8.91
N ILE A 131 -14.91 -1.49 -8.84
CA ILE A 131 -14.11 -1.89 -10.01
C ILE A 131 -14.47 -3.30 -10.47
N ALA A 132 -14.57 -4.26 -9.55
CA ALA A 132 -14.85 -5.66 -9.90
C ALA A 132 -16.33 -5.94 -10.16
N PHE A 133 -17.23 -5.25 -9.44
CA PHE A 133 -18.68 -5.52 -9.47
C PHE A 133 -19.53 -4.37 -10.01
N ASN A 134 -18.91 -3.28 -10.42
CA ASN A 134 -19.58 -2.08 -10.94
C ASN A 134 -20.62 -1.47 -9.97
N MET A 135 -20.44 -1.64 -8.67
CA MET A 135 -21.32 -1.08 -7.65
C MET A 135 -21.15 0.45 -7.58
N PRO A 136 -22.24 1.23 -7.35
CA PRO A 136 -22.20 2.70 -7.38
C PRO A 136 -21.54 3.29 -6.11
N ILE A 137 -20.31 2.87 -5.85
CA ILE A 137 -19.51 3.27 -4.69
C ILE A 137 -18.28 4.03 -5.16
N ILE A 138 -18.00 5.19 -4.58
CA ILE A 138 -16.76 5.93 -4.80
C ILE A 138 -15.76 5.56 -3.69
N PRO A 139 -14.66 4.88 -4.01
CA PRO A 139 -13.59 4.60 -3.04
C PRO A 139 -12.84 5.89 -2.74
N LEU A 140 -12.62 6.19 -1.47
CA LEU A 140 -11.94 7.42 -1.05
C LEU A 140 -10.47 7.14 -0.80
N ASP A 141 -9.64 7.19 -1.86
CA ASP A 141 -8.18 7.14 -1.78
C ASP A 141 -7.59 8.56 -1.63
N GLY A 142 -6.27 8.65 -1.44
CA GLY A 142 -5.59 9.93 -1.34
C GLY A 142 -5.69 10.82 -2.59
N ASN A 143 -5.93 10.24 -3.77
CA ASN A 143 -6.13 11.00 -5.00
C ASN A 143 -7.54 11.61 -5.05
N ILE A 144 -8.55 10.79 -4.81
CA ILE A 144 -9.97 11.22 -4.79
C ILE A 144 -10.20 12.21 -3.64
N GLU A 145 -9.61 11.94 -2.47
CA GLU A 145 -9.64 12.87 -1.33
C GLU A 145 -9.08 14.25 -1.71
N ARG A 146 -7.94 14.29 -2.40
CA ARG A 146 -7.32 15.54 -2.86
C ARG A 146 -8.19 16.26 -3.88
N VAL A 147 -8.74 15.55 -4.86
CA VAL A 147 -9.69 16.11 -5.84
C VAL A 147 -10.88 16.73 -5.12
N LEU A 148 -11.50 15.99 -4.21
CA LEU A 148 -12.66 16.42 -3.44
C LEU A 148 -12.38 17.67 -2.58
N LYS A 149 -11.27 17.68 -1.85
CA LYS A 149 -10.83 18.82 -1.03
C LYS A 149 -10.66 20.08 -1.87
N ARG A 150 -10.06 19.99 -3.04
CA ARG A 150 -9.87 21.12 -3.95
C ARG A 150 -11.17 21.53 -4.64
N TYR A 151 -11.95 20.57 -5.11
CA TYR A 151 -13.21 20.83 -5.79
C TYR A 151 -14.17 21.62 -4.91
N LEU A 152 -14.29 21.25 -3.63
CA LEU A 152 -15.14 21.89 -2.63
C LEU A 152 -14.45 23.01 -1.82
N TYR A 153 -13.14 23.18 -1.96
CA TYR A 153 -12.33 24.12 -1.17
C TYR A 153 -12.41 23.86 0.34
N LEU A 154 -12.18 22.60 0.75
CA LEU A 154 -12.23 22.22 2.17
C LEU A 154 -10.92 22.58 2.87
N LYS A 155 -10.94 23.60 3.72
CA LYS A 155 -9.76 24.15 4.41
C LYS A 155 -9.76 23.92 5.91
N LYS A 156 -10.91 23.80 6.55
CA LYS A 156 -11.02 23.57 7.99
C LYS A 156 -10.69 22.11 8.33
N GLU A 157 -9.98 21.87 9.42
CA GLU A 157 -9.61 20.54 9.85
C GLU A 157 -10.83 19.63 10.06
N SER A 158 -11.90 20.16 10.64
CA SER A 158 -13.17 19.46 10.80
C SER A 158 -13.77 18.97 9.46
N GLN A 159 -13.63 19.77 8.39
CA GLN A 159 -14.15 19.41 7.05
C GLN A 159 -13.40 18.27 6.38
N ILE A 160 -12.12 18.09 6.72
CA ILE A 160 -11.25 17.07 6.12
C ILE A 160 -11.17 15.79 6.93
N GLN A 161 -11.91 15.66 8.03
CA GLN A 161 -12.06 14.41 8.74
C GLN A 161 -12.77 13.37 7.88
N LYS A 162 -12.43 12.09 8.09
CA LYS A 162 -12.87 10.98 7.23
C LYS A 162 -14.38 10.93 7.04
N GLU A 163 -15.15 11.12 8.10
CA GLU A 163 -16.61 11.07 8.09
C GLU A 163 -17.23 12.18 7.21
N ASN A 164 -16.68 13.40 7.32
CA ASN A 164 -17.16 14.53 6.54
C ASN A 164 -16.75 14.43 5.07
N LEU A 165 -15.57 13.87 4.78
CA LEU A 165 -15.17 13.58 3.40
C LEU A 165 -16.05 12.49 2.77
N ILE A 166 -16.45 11.46 3.52
CA ILE A 166 -17.38 10.43 3.05
C ILE A 166 -18.74 11.06 2.70
N LYS A 167 -19.25 11.97 3.53
CA LYS A 167 -20.50 12.69 3.23
C LYS A 167 -20.35 13.59 2.00
N SER A 168 -19.24 14.33 1.92
CA SER A 168 -18.96 15.30 0.86
C SER A 168 -18.77 14.66 -0.51
N LYS A 169 -18.36 13.38 -0.61
CA LYS A 169 -18.17 12.71 -1.90
C LYS A 169 -19.43 12.60 -2.75
N LYS A 170 -20.61 12.76 -2.16
CA LYS A 170 -21.90 12.78 -2.89
C LYS A 170 -21.92 13.82 -4.00
N VAL A 171 -21.19 14.93 -3.88
CA VAL A 171 -21.09 15.98 -4.91
C VAL A 171 -20.50 15.45 -6.23
N LEU A 172 -19.71 14.40 -6.19
CA LEU A 172 -19.11 13.79 -7.37
C LEU A 172 -20.12 12.99 -8.20
N GLY A 173 -21.32 12.72 -7.66
CA GLY A 173 -22.38 11.98 -8.34
C GLY A 173 -22.06 10.50 -8.49
N THR A 174 -22.83 9.84 -9.34
CA THR A 174 -22.71 8.41 -9.68
C THR A 174 -22.69 8.22 -11.18
N SER A 175 -22.43 7.00 -11.63
CA SER A 175 -22.48 6.62 -13.04
C SER A 175 -22.87 5.16 -13.18
N GLY A 176 -23.56 4.78 -14.26
CA GLY A 176 -23.77 3.39 -14.63
C GLY A 176 -22.47 2.62 -14.93
N ARG A 177 -21.37 3.34 -15.22
CA ARG A 177 -20.01 2.82 -15.37
C ARG A 177 -19.21 3.01 -14.07
N SER A 178 -19.73 2.55 -12.94
CA SER A 178 -19.15 2.85 -11.61
C SER A 178 -17.70 2.42 -11.46
N GLY A 179 -17.32 1.27 -12.01
CA GLY A 179 -15.95 0.80 -11.99
C GLY A 179 -14.98 1.68 -12.78
N ASP A 180 -15.39 2.13 -13.96
CA ASP A 180 -14.63 3.09 -14.77
C ASP A 180 -14.58 4.45 -14.08
N TYR A 181 -15.70 4.88 -13.48
CA TYR A 181 -15.78 6.16 -12.81
C TYR A 181 -14.89 6.24 -11.57
N ALA A 182 -14.85 5.19 -10.76
CA ALA A 182 -13.92 5.09 -9.63
C ALA A 182 -12.46 5.22 -10.09
N GLN A 183 -12.10 4.49 -11.14
CA GLN A 183 -10.76 4.57 -11.74
C GLN A 183 -10.49 5.95 -12.36
N ALA A 184 -11.48 6.56 -13.02
CA ALA A 184 -11.36 7.88 -13.60
C ALA A 184 -11.05 8.97 -12.56
N LEU A 185 -11.70 8.92 -11.41
CA LEU A 185 -11.42 9.82 -10.28
C LEU A 185 -10.00 9.64 -9.73
N MET A 186 -9.52 8.39 -9.61
CA MET A 186 -8.14 8.10 -9.21
C MET A 186 -7.12 8.64 -10.23
N GLU A 187 -7.38 8.42 -11.54
CA GLU A 187 -6.53 8.94 -12.64
C GLU A 187 -6.51 10.46 -12.68
N LEU A 188 -7.67 11.10 -12.51
CA LEU A 188 -7.76 12.56 -12.43
C LEU A 188 -6.87 13.12 -11.33
N GLY A 189 -6.89 12.48 -10.17
CA GLY A 189 -6.00 12.83 -9.06
C GLY A 189 -4.52 12.57 -9.37
N ALA A 190 -4.22 11.46 -10.02
CA ALA A 190 -2.84 11.08 -10.31
C ALA A 190 -2.20 11.91 -11.43
N LEU A 191 -2.95 12.22 -12.48
CA LEU A 191 -2.43 12.82 -13.71
C LEU A 191 -2.63 14.34 -13.78
N ILE A 192 -3.75 14.83 -13.30
CA ILE A 192 -4.17 16.24 -13.44
C ILE A 192 -4.11 16.97 -12.10
N CYS A 193 -4.91 16.54 -11.13
CA CYS A 193 -4.98 17.18 -9.81
C CYS A 193 -3.82 16.74 -8.89
N LYS A 194 -2.58 16.90 -9.37
CA LYS A 194 -1.35 16.50 -8.66
C LYS A 194 -1.21 17.19 -7.30
N PRO A 195 -0.47 16.61 -6.34
CA PRO A 195 -0.20 17.26 -5.05
C PRO A 195 0.39 18.65 -5.22
N ASN A 196 1.47 18.75 -6.00
CA ASN A 196 2.12 19.98 -6.39
C ASN A 196 1.82 20.27 -7.87
N ASN A 197 1.67 21.54 -8.23
CA ASN A 197 1.46 22.02 -9.60
C ASN A 197 0.37 21.25 -10.35
N PRO A 198 -0.92 21.35 -9.94
CA PRO A 198 -2.02 20.72 -10.66
C PRO A 198 -2.18 21.35 -12.05
N ILE A 199 -2.54 20.53 -13.04
CA ILE A 199 -2.70 20.95 -14.44
C ILE A 199 -4.20 21.28 -14.68
N CYS A 200 -4.65 22.38 -14.11
CA CYS A 200 -6.06 22.74 -14.04
C CYS A 200 -6.68 23.07 -15.40
N GLU A 201 -5.89 23.54 -16.36
CA GLU A 201 -6.32 23.86 -17.73
C GLU A 201 -6.79 22.60 -18.47
N LYS A 202 -6.23 21.43 -18.15
CA LYS A 202 -6.62 20.12 -18.70
C LYS A 202 -7.66 19.38 -17.85
N CYS A 203 -8.16 20.01 -16.76
CA CYS A 203 -9.08 19.36 -15.85
C CYS A 203 -10.54 19.44 -16.38
N PRO A 204 -11.23 18.31 -16.57
CA PRO A 204 -12.60 18.31 -17.14
C PRO A 204 -13.62 18.99 -16.21
N ILE A 205 -13.29 19.21 -14.95
CA ILE A 205 -14.19 19.83 -13.95
C ILE A 205 -13.65 21.14 -13.38
N SER A 206 -12.66 21.77 -14.03
CA SER A 206 -12.05 23.02 -13.55
C SER A 206 -13.03 24.17 -13.38
N LYS A 207 -13.98 24.32 -14.32
CA LYS A 207 -14.98 25.41 -14.31
C LYS A 207 -15.79 25.50 -13.02
N ASN A 208 -16.06 24.37 -12.37
CA ASN A 208 -16.84 24.29 -11.14
C ASN A 208 -15.96 24.06 -9.90
N CYS A 209 -14.62 24.05 -10.05
CA CYS A 209 -13.69 23.79 -8.97
C CYS A 209 -13.43 25.07 -8.15
N LYS A 210 -13.84 25.09 -6.89
CA LYS A 210 -13.69 26.26 -6.02
C LYS A 210 -12.22 26.65 -5.77
N SER A 211 -11.29 25.68 -5.72
CA SER A 211 -9.85 25.98 -5.61
C SER A 211 -9.29 26.61 -6.88
N PHE A 212 -9.81 26.25 -8.06
CA PHE A 212 -9.41 26.85 -9.33
C PHE A 212 -9.87 28.31 -9.40
N THR A 213 -11.14 28.57 -9.08
CA THR A 213 -11.70 29.93 -9.01
C THR A 213 -10.93 30.83 -8.06
N LYS A 214 -10.53 30.29 -6.88
CA LYS A 214 -9.77 31.02 -5.86
C LYS A 214 -8.26 31.04 -6.10
N LYS A 215 -7.76 30.38 -7.14
CA LYS A 215 -6.32 30.22 -7.42
C LYS A 215 -5.51 29.70 -6.20
N ASP A 216 -6.16 28.95 -5.31
CA ASP A 216 -5.55 28.38 -4.09
C ASP A 216 -5.68 26.85 -4.06
N PHE A 217 -4.56 26.19 -4.28
CA PHE A 217 -4.45 24.72 -4.35
C PHE A 217 -3.82 24.09 -3.10
N THR A 218 -3.57 24.88 -2.07
CA THR A 218 -3.01 24.39 -0.80
C THR A 218 -3.93 23.36 -0.17
N LEU A 219 -3.35 22.40 0.54
CA LEU A 219 -4.09 21.33 1.19
C LEU A 219 -3.86 21.39 2.70
N THR A 220 -4.93 21.47 3.45
CA THR A 220 -4.87 21.25 4.89
C THR A 220 -4.58 19.78 5.15
N LYS A 221 -3.59 19.51 5.99
CA LYS A 221 -3.19 18.17 6.40
C LYS A 221 -3.44 17.98 7.88
N ILE A 222 -4.02 16.87 8.25
CA ILE A 222 -4.03 16.44 9.66
C ILE A 222 -2.59 16.02 9.99
N LYS A 223 -2.00 16.65 11.00
CA LYS A 223 -0.64 16.29 11.46
C LYS A 223 -0.64 14.85 11.96
N LYS A 224 0.12 14.01 11.30
CA LYS A 224 0.42 12.66 11.82
C LYS A 224 1.70 12.76 12.65
N ASN A 225 1.60 12.57 13.94
CA ASN A 225 2.78 12.47 14.79
C ASN A 225 3.45 11.12 14.55
N ASN A 226 4.64 11.13 13.96
CA ASN A 226 5.49 9.95 13.95
C ASN A 226 5.96 9.68 15.38
N LYS A 227 5.96 8.41 15.77
CA LYS A 227 6.47 8.00 17.07
C LYS A 227 7.97 7.69 16.93
N ASP A 228 8.78 8.39 17.70
CA ASP A 228 10.20 8.07 17.83
C ASP A 228 10.34 6.86 18.74
N LYS A 229 11.05 5.85 18.27
CA LYS A 229 11.38 4.64 19.03
C LYS A 229 12.87 4.38 18.98
N TYR A 230 13.39 3.84 20.06
CA TYR A 230 14.82 3.65 20.30
C TYR A 230 15.12 2.17 20.37
N PHE A 231 16.15 1.73 19.66
CA PHE A 231 16.51 0.31 19.61
C PHE A 231 18.01 0.12 19.77
N LEU A 232 18.36 -0.93 20.51
CA LEU A 232 19.70 -1.51 20.52
C LEU A 232 19.70 -2.70 19.58
N LEU A 233 20.52 -2.64 18.54
CA LEU A 233 20.70 -3.71 17.56
C LEU A 233 22.03 -4.41 17.85
N LYS A 234 21.97 -5.72 18.10
CA LYS A 234 23.13 -6.55 18.40
C LYS A 234 23.60 -7.25 17.13
N VAL A 235 24.86 -6.99 16.77
CA VAL A 235 25.49 -7.61 15.60
C VAL A 235 26.38 -8.75 16.09
N TYR A 236 26.09 -9.96 15.63
CA TYR A 236 26.96 -11.13 15.81
C TYR A 236 27.55 -11.48 14.44
N LYS A 237 28.88 -11.56 14.39
CA LYS A 237 29.63 -11.88 13.18
C LYS A 237 30.52 -13.10 13.39
N LYS A 238 30.50 -14.06 12.48
CA LYS A 238 31.38 -15.24 12.46
C LYS A 238 31.63 -15.66 11.01
N ASN A 239 32.92 -15.88 10.64
CA ASN A 239 33.31 -16.30 9.30
C ASN A 239 32.64 -15.46 8.18
N ASN A 240 32.73 -14.16 8.30
CA ASN A 240 32.11 -13.16 7.38
C ASN A 240 30.58 -13.26 7.22
N LYS A 241 29.90 -13.97 8.13
CA LYS A 241 28.43 -14.11 8.15
C LYS A 241 27.82 -13.33 9.30
N TYR A 242 26.60 -12.85 9.11
CA TYR A 242 25.79 -12.20 10.14
C TYR A 242 24.71 -13.12 10.66
N LEU A 243 24.46 -13.07 11.97
CA LEU A 243 23.39 -13.82 12.62
C LEU A 243 22.10 -13.03 12.57
N LEU A 244 21.04 -13.67 12.06
CA LEU A 244 19.66 -13.16 12.11
C LEU A 244 18.81 -14.06 13.00
N VAL A 245 17.73 -13.48 13.52
CA VAL A 245 16.72 -14.19 14.33
C VAL A 245 15.34 -13.98 13.72
N LYS A 246 14.47 -14.98 13.90
CA LYS A 246 13.06 -14.82 13.52
C LYS A 246 12.37 -13.86 14.48
N ASN A 247 11.87 -12.73 13.97
CA ASN A 247 11.19 -11.73 14.77
C ASN A 247 9.86 -12.26 15.34
N ARG A 248 9.85 -12.53 16.63
CA ARG A 248 8.66 -12.93 17.39
C ARG A 248 8.17 -11.83 18.34
N ASN A 249 9.03 -10.87 18.66
CA ASN A 249 8.84 -9.90 19.74
C ASN A 249 8.19 -8.58 19.27
N PHE A 250 8.39 -8.21 18.01
CA PHE A 250 7.87 -6.95 17.48
C PHE A 250 6.71 -7.19 16.51
N ASN A 251 5.72 -6.30 16.54
CA ASN A 251 4.59 -6.34 15.61
C ASN A 251 4.99 -5.96 14.17
N PHE A 252 6.02 -5.12 13.99
CA PHE A 252 6.58 -4.86 12.68
C PHE A 252 7.44 -6.05 12.21
N LEU A 253 7.38 -6.37 10.93
CA LEU A 253 8.13 -7.50 10.32
C LEU A 253 7.99 -8.82 11.11
N LYS A 254 6.84 -9.08 11.74
CA LYS A 254 6.58 -10.28 12.52
C LYS A 254 6.80 -11.54 11.68
N ASN A 255 7.54 -12.51 12.23
CA ASN A 255 7.97 -13.76 11.59
C ASN A 255 8.98 -13.60 10.45
N PHE A 256 9.52 -12.42 10.19
CA PHE A 256 10.65 -12.24 9.30
C PHE A 256 11.97 -12.28 10.06
N ASN A 257 13.04 -12.47 9.28
CA ASN A 257 14.38 -12.56 9.83
C ASN A 257 15.01 -11.16 9.91
N ILE A 258 15.36 -10.75 11.12
CA ILE A 258 15.95 -9.46 11.43
C ILE A 258 17.18 -9.66 12.30
N PHE A 259 18.00 -8.64 12.45
CA PHE A 259 19.05 -8.66 13.47
C PHE A 259 18.44 -8.76 14.87
N PRO A 260 19.10 -9.43 15.83
CA PRO A 260 18.71 -9.38 17.24
C PRO A 260 18.64 -7.93 17.70
N MET A 261 17.51 -7.52 18.26
CA MET A 261 17.33 -6.15 18.73
C MET A 261 16.40 -6.06 19.95
N LYS A 262 16.60 -5.00 20.74
CA LYS A 262 15.78 -4.69 21.91
C LYS A 262 15.26 -3.26 21.80
N GLU A 263 13.97 -3.04 22.06
CA GLU A 263 13.41 -1.70 22.21
C GLU A 263 13.86 -1.11 23.55
N LEU A 264 14.27 0.13 23.54
CA LEU A 264 14.71 0.88 24.71
C LEU A 264 13.66 1.95 25.07
N THR A 265 13.48 2.22 26.35
CA THR A 265 12.87 3.47 26.79
C THR A 265 13.81 4.62 26.39
N LYS A 266 13.27 5.79 26.02
CA LYS A 266 14.08 6.92 25.54
C LYS A 266 15.25 7.20 26.50
N PRO A 267 16.51 6.93 26.10
CA PRO A 267 17.66 7.16 26.97
C PRO A 267 18.00 8.66 27.03
N LYS A 268 18.48 9.15 28.19
CA LYS A 268 18.89 10.57 28.36
C LYS A 268 19.96 11.00 27.36
N ASN A 269 20.94 10.11 27.06
CA ASN A 269 22.03 10.37 26.11
C ASN A 269 22.06 9.24 25.06
N PHE A 270 21.21 9.30 24.03
CA PHE A 270 21.17 8.28 22.99
C PHE A 270 21.99 8.69 21.77
N SER A 271 23.12 8.03 21.59
CA SER A 271 23.92 8.14 20.36
C SER A 271 23.44 7.09 19.35
N GLN A 272 22.73 7.52 18.29
CA GLN A 272 22.30 6.63 17.23
C GLN A 272 23.38 6.52 16.15
N ASN A 273 23.56 5.30 15.62
CA ASN A 273 24.42 5.05 14.47
C ASN A 273 23.59 4.97 13.18
N LEU A 274 22.31 4.63 13.30
CA LEU A 274 21.41 4.41 12.15
C LEU A 274 20.01 4.90 12.46
N SER A 275 19.40 5.61 11.50
CA SER A 275 17.99 5.99 11.53
C SER A 275 17.24 5.31 10.39
N VAL A 276 16.10 4.68 10.70
CA VAL A 276 15.25 4.05 9.70
C VAL A 276 13.80 4.45 9.93
N LYS A 277 13.16 5.01 8.90
CA LYS A 277 11.74 5.29 8.93
C LYS A 277 10.96 4.05 8.49
N MET A 278 10.03 3.60 9.33
CA MET A 278 9.16 2.46 9.05
C MET A 278 7.71 2.81 9.38
N SER A 279 6.85 2.96 8.36
CA SER A 279 5.46 3.39 8.52
C SER A 279 5.35 4.74 9.24
N ASN A 280 4.73 4.77 10.42
CA ASN A 280 4.58 5.95 11.30
C ASN A 280 5.61 5.98 12.45
N MET A 281 6.69 5.24 12.34
CA MET A 281 7.72 5.09 13.36
C MET A 281 9.08 5.53 12.80
N ASN A 282 9.75 6.41 13.52
CA ASN A 282 11.15 6.73 13.31
C ASN A 282 11.96 5.83 14.25
N MET A 283 12.72 4.91 13.70
CA MET A 283 13.58 4.00 14.46
C MET A 283 14.95 4.62 14.62
N ASN A 284 15.29 5.00 15.82
CA ASN A 284 16.63 5.46 16.23
C ASN A 284 17.38 4.23 16.74
N ILE A 285 18.43 3.81 16.03
CA ILE A 285 19.07 2.52 16.27
C ILE A 285 20.52 2.75 16.69
N LYS A 286 20.89 2.23 17.86
CA LYS A 286 22.28 2.04 18.28
C LYS A 286 22.72 0.65 17.86
N VAL A 287 23.79 0.57 17.09
CA VAL A 287 24.37 -0.68 16.58
C VAL A 287 25.57 -1.05 17.42
N GLU A 288 25.59 -2.25 17.96
CA GLU A 288 26.69 -2.76 18.79
C GLU A 288 27.13 -4.15 18.34
N ASN A 289 28.44 -4.36 18.23
CA ASN A 289 29.03 -5.67 17.99
C ASN A 289 29.05 -6.48 19.28
N HIS A 290 28.62 -7.73 19.22
CA HIS A 290 28.56 -8.64 20.33
C HIS A 290 29.26 -9.97 20.03
N LYS A 291 29.93 -10.54 21.00
CA LYS A 291 30.42 -11.93 21.00
C LYS A 291 29.27 -12.86 21.42
N MET A 292 29.16 -14.00 20.78
CA MET A 292 28.13 -14.96 21.09
C MET A 292 28.64 -15.95 22.16
N ASN A 293 28.09 -15.86 23.35
CA ASN A 293 28.47 -16.73 24.47
C ASN A 293 27.58 -17.98 24.60
N LYS A 294 26.35 -17.92 24.03
CA LYS A 294 25.37 -19.02 23.99
C LYS A 294 24.61 -19.02 22.68
N PRO A 295 24.18 -20.18 22.19
CA PRO A 295 23.31 -20.25 20.99
C PRO A 295 22.05 -19.43 21.17
N ILE A 296 21.68 -18.67 20.14
CA ILE A 296 20.43 -17.89 20.12
C ILE A 296 19.35 -18.72 19.43
N PRO A 297 18.22 -19.04 20.08
CA PRO A 297 17.15 -19.84 19.49
C PRO A 297 16.59 -19.21 18.22
N PHE A 298 16.20 -20.05 17.27
CA PHE A 298 15.60 -19.61 15.98
C PHE A 298 16.47 -18.62 15.21
N SER A 299 17.78 -18.76 15.32
CA SER A 299 18.77 -17.97 14.58
C SER A 299 19.37 -18.76 13.42
N TYR A 300 19.89 -18.04 12.43
CA TYR A 300 20.69 -18.59 11.35
C TYR A 300 21.68 -17.55 10.81
N TRP A 301 22.72 -18.03 10.14
CA TRP A 301 23.77 -17.19 9.60
C TRP A 301 23.52 -16.88 8.13
N ILE A 302 23.69 -15.62 7.75
CA ILE A 302 23.60 -15.17 6.36
C ILE A 302 24.96 -14.69 5.85
N ASN A 303 25.24 -14.97 4.58
CA ASN A 303 26.37 -14.39 3.88
C ASN A 303 25.96 -13.05 3.27
N PRO A 304 26.60 -11.90 3.62
CA PRO A 304 26.28 -10.59 3.07
C PRO A 304 26.48 -10.49 1.55
N GLU A 305 27.39 -11.26 0.99
CA GLU A 305 27.66 -11.30 -0.48
C GLU A 305 26.54 -12.02 -1.25
N LYS A 306 25.78 -12.89 -0.61
CA LYS A 306 24.72 -13.70 -1.20
C LYS A 306 23.32 -13.32 -0.71
N LEU A 307 23.06 -12.02 -0.54
CA LEU A 307 21.76 -11.54 -0.04
C LEU A 307 20.56 -11.89 -0.94
N SER A 308 20.80 -12.11 -2.23
CA SER A 308 19.77 -12.60 -3.18
C SER A 308 19.23 -13.97 -2.85
N ASP A 309 20.01 -14.82 -2.20
CA ASP A 309 19.63 -16.20 -1.86
C ASP A 309 18.66 -16.26 -0.67
N TYR A 310 18.53 -15.14 0.06
CA TYR A 310 17.69 -15.05 1.24
C TYR A 310 16.48 -14.16 0.98
N THR A 311 15.31 -14.60 1.43
CA THR A 311 14.10 -13.75 1.48
C THR A 311 14.16 -12.86 2.71
N LEU A 312 14.70 -11.66 2.56
CA LEU A 312 14.92 -10.71 3.66
C LEU A 312 14.10 -9.42 3.47
N PRO A 313 13.57 -8.86 4.57
CA PRO A 313 12.96 -7.53 4.53
C PRO A 313 13.97 -6.47 4.09
N THR A 314 13.50 -5.44 3.41
CA THR A 314 14.31 -4.27 3.02
C THR A 314 15.02 -3.64 4.23
N PHE A 315 14.37 -3.65 5.39
CA PHE A 315 14.96 -3.22 6.67
C PHE A 315 16.24 -3.99 7.00
N THR A 316 16.19 -5.33 6.95
CA THR A 316 17.34 -6.19 7.23
C THR A 316 18.46 -5.97 6.19
N LYS A 317 18.10 -5.87 4.90
CA LYS A 317 19.08 -5.57 3.83
C LYS A 317 19.77 -4.23 4.03
N LYS A 318 19.03 -3.18 4.41
CA LYS A 318 19.60 -1.85 4.71
C LYS A 318 20.62 -1.91 5.85
N ILE A 319 20.33 -2.70 6.89
CA ILE A 319 21.27 -2.86 8.01
C ILE A 319 22.53 -3.58 7.54
N VAL A 320 22.42 -4.66 6.76
CA VAL A 320 23.59 -5.34 6.20
C VAL A 320 24.42 -4.37 5.35
N THR A 321 23.80 -3.61 4.46
CA THR A 321 24.50 -2.58 3.64
C THR A 321 25.22 -1.55 4.51
N TYR A 322 24.56 -1.10 5.59
CA TYR A 322 25.19 -0.18 6.54
C TYR A 322 26.41 -0.80 7.21
N LEU A 323 26.32 -2.04 7.68
CA LEU A 323 27.43 -2.76 8.34
C LEU A 323 28.61 -3.03 7.40
N GLU A 324 28.35 -3.32 6.12
CA GLU A 324 29.38 -3.54 5.11
C GLU A 324 30.11 -2.24 4.70
N LYS A 325 29.43 -1.09 4.77
CA LYS A 325 30.02 0.22 4.48
C LYS A 325 30.85 0.81 5.63
N ASN A 326 30.62 0.32 6.86
CA ASN A 326 31.28 0.82 8.08
C ASN A 326 32.15 -0.27 8.74
N LYS A 327 32.72 -1.15 7.93
CA LYS A 327 33.74 -2.13 8.34
C LYS A 327 35.06 -1.49 8.67
#